data_b0894f55d217de4ac2feffedceab43cb
#
_entry.id   b0894f55d217de4ac2feffedceab43cb
#
_cell.length_a   1.000
_cell.length_b   1.000
_cell.length_c   1.000
_cell.angle_alpha   90.00
_cell.angle_beta   90.00
_cell.angle_gamma   90.00
#
_symmetry.space_group_name_H-M   'P 1'
#
loop_
_entity.id
_entity.type
_entity.pdbx_description
1 polymer ?
#
loop_
_entity_poly.entity_id
_entity_poly.type
_entity_poly.pdbx_seq_one_letter_code
_entity_poly.pdbx_strand_id
1 'polypeptide(L)'
;MKKIIIIIALAMVSLQTFCQESNNGKQLWANSFLNKKAPELVVEEWISTKPDLKDKFILIDFWATWCGPCRKAIPELNEFAKQFKKDLIVIGISDEAVEKVKQMKEPVIEYYSAIDTKATMKKTLGVTGIPHVILIDPKGIVRWEGFPFLGGHELTADVIKGLIEKYKK
;
A
#
# COMPACT_ATOMS: atom_id res chain seq x y z
N MET A 1 3.67 -29.27 72.25
CA MET A 1 3.69 -29.82 70.83
C MET A 1 3.05 -28.78 69.93
N LYS A 2 3.90 -27.98 69.26
CA LYS A 2 3.46 -26.89 68.38
C LYS A 2 3.30 -27.42 66.98
N LYS A 3 2.07 -27.38 66.45
CA LYS A 3 1.79 -27.75 65.06
C LYS A 3 2.15 -26.54 64.13
N ILE A 4 3.13 -26.73 63.32
CA ILE A 4 3.53 -25.75 62.28
C ILE A 4 2.63 -25.98 61.04
N ILE A 5 1.78 -25.02 60.74
CA ILE A 5 0.95 -25.00 59.53
C ILE A 5 1.80 -24.33 58.42
N ILE A 6 2.24 -25.11 57.46
CA ILE A 6 2.93 -24.57 56.26
C ILE A 6 1.84 -24.17 55.26
N ILE A 7 1.65 -22.88 55.08
CA ILE A 7 0.81 -22.33 54.01
C ILE A 7 1.65 -22.28 52.73
N ILE A 8 1.37 -23.20 51.81
CA ILE A 8 1.93 -23.17 50.47
C ILE A 8 1.10 -22.16 49.65
N ALA A 9 1.62 -20.97 49.48
CA ALA A 9 1.07 -20.00 48.53
C ALA A 9 1.40 -20.43 47.11
N LEU A 10 0.43 -20.99 46.38
CA LEU A 10 0.54 -21.27 44.96
C LEU A 10 0.51 -19.93 44.21
N ALA A 11 1.66 -19.41 43.84
CA ALA A 11 1.76 -18.28 42.90
C ALA A 11 1.39 -18.79 41.54
N MET A 12 0.17 -18.51 41.08
CA MET A 12 -0.21 -18.62 39.68
C MET A 12 0.51 -17.52 38.91
N VAL A 13 1.64 -17.87 38.34
CA VAL A 13 2.26 -17.06 37.29
C VAL A 13 1.41 -17.26 36.02
N SER A 14 0.50 -16.34 35.75
CA SER A 14 -0.17 -16.25 34.48
C SER A 14 0.89 -15.90 33.43
N LEU A 15 1.34 -16.90 32.67
CA LEU A 15 2.06 -16.69 31.41
C LEU A 15 1.11 -15.96 30.48
N GLN A 16 1.19 -14.64 30.46
CA GLN A 16 0.70 -13.87 29.32
C GLN A 16 1.65 -14.17 28.16
N THR A 17 1.26 -15.11 27.34
CA THR A 17 1.87 -15.32 26.02
C THR A 17 1.64 -14.03 25.23
N PHE A 18 2.61 -13.13 25.27
CA PHE A 18 2.71 -12.03 24.31
C PHE A 18 2.86 -12.72 22.95
N CYS A 19 1.77 -12.79 22.19
CA CYS A 19 1.83 -13.14 20.79
C CYS A 19 2.57 -11.99 20.10
N GLN A 20 3.90 -12.08 20.05
CA GLN A 20 4.68 -11.29 19.13
C GLN A 20 4.26 -11.77 17.73
N GLU A 21 3.38 -11.00 17.09
CA GLU A 21 3.25 -11.08 15.64
C GLU A 21 4.66 -10.88 15.08
N SER A 22 5.27 -11.99 14.67
CA SER A 22 6.51 -11.98 13.94
C SER A 22 6.26 -11.16 12.68
N ASN A 23 6.81 -9.95 12.62
CA ASN A 23 6.96 -9.18 11.39
C ASN A 23 7.88 -9.97 10.45
N ASN A 24 7.33 -11.04 9.86
CA ASN A 24 8.04 -11.91 8.95
C ASN A 24 8.33 -11.11 7.67
N GLY A 25 9.52 -10.49 7.63
CA GLY A 25 10.19 -10.11 6.40
C GLY A 25 9.61 -8.92 5.60
N LYS A 26 8.55 -8.25 6.07
CA LYS A 26 7.99 -7.09 5.37
C LYS A 26 8.87 -5.86 5.60
N GLN A 27 9.83 -5.63 4.71
CA GLN A 27 10.56 -4.37 4.71
C GLN A 27 9.67 -3.28 4.11
N LEU A 28 9.08 -2.45 4.97
CA LEU A 28 8.26 -1.32 4.58
C LEU A 28 9.12 -0.05 4.68
N TRP A 29 9.42 0.59 3.54
CA TRP A 29 10.06 1.91 3.49
C TRP A 29 9.02 3.03 3.57
N ALA A 30 8.08 2.91 4.50
CA ALA A 30 7.00 3.86 4.74
C ALA A 30 6.42 3.65 6.15
N ASN A 31 5.58 4.58 6.62
CA ASN A 31 4.74 4.37 7.79
C ASN A 31 3.60 3.42 7.41
N SER A 32 3.29 2.45 8.29
CA SER A 32 2.18 1.52 8.03
C SER A 32 0.83 2.18 8.27
N PHE A 33 -0.03 2.11 7.26
CA PHE A 33 -1.44 2.47 7.28
C PHE A 33 -2.35 1.24 7.12
N LEU A 34 -1.80 0.04 7.16
CA LEU A 34 -2.58 -1.18 7.00
C LEU A 34 -3.75 -1.23 8.00
N ASN A 35 -4.97 -1.41 7.47
CA ASN A 35 -6.23 -1.38 8.22
C ASN A 35 -6.55 -0.04 8.90
N LYS A 36 -5.91 1.05 8.50
CA LYS A 36 -6.20 2.42 8.95
C LYS A 36 -6.79 3.23 7.81
N LYS A 37 -7.41 4.36 8.14
CA LYS A 37 -7.88 5.33 7.17
C LYS A 37 -6.71 5.86 6.37
N ALA A 38 -6.82 5.81 5.04
CA ALA A 38 -5.86 6.44 4.15
C ALA A 38 -5.90 7.97 4.32
N PRO A 39 -4.77 8.68 4.17
CA PRO A 39 -4.80 10.13 4.05
C PRO A 39 -5.56 10.54 2.79
N GLU A 40 -6.02 11.78 2.77
CA GLU A 40 -6.66 12.35 1.57
C GLU A 40 -5.68 12.35 0.40
N LEU A 41 -6.18 12.00 -0.80
CA LEU A 41 -5.39 12.04 -2.02
C LEU A 41 -5.18 13.49 -2.45
N VAL A 42 -3.94 13.95 -2.35
CA VAL A 42 -3.52 15.29 -2.77
C VAL A 42 -2.49 15.17 -3.88
N VAL A 43 -2.76 15.76 -5.04
CA VAL A 43 -1.84 15.87 -6.17
C VAL A 43 -1.88 17.29 -6.73
N GLU A 44 -0.78 17.75 -7.31
CA GLU A 44 -0.70 19.09 -7.87
C GLU A 44 -1.31 19.16 -9.27
N GLU A 45 -1.05 18.13 -10.09
CA GLU A 45 -1.50 18.09 -11.48
C GLU A 45 -1.83 16.66 -11.91
N TRP A 46 -2.85 16.50 -12.75
CA TRP A 46 -3.18 15.25 -13.42
C TRP A 46 -2.60 15.28 -14.85
N ILE A 47 -1.74 14.32 -15.19
CA ILE A 47 -1.25 14.15 -16.58
C ILE A 47 -2.35 13.51 -17.44
N SER A 48 -3.11 12.58 -16.86
CA SER A 48 -4.33 12.00 -17.43
C SER A 48 -5.57 12.82 -17.06
N THR A 49 -6.75 12.39 -17.51
CA THR A 49 -8.02 12.86 -16.94
C THR A 49 -8.10 12.45 -15.47
N LYS A 50 -8.70 13.31 -14.63
CA LYS A 50 -8.95 12.98 -13.22
C LYS A 50 -10.01 11.88 -13.13
N PRO A 51 -9.75 10.76 -12.45
CA PRO A 51 -10.73 9.69 -12.30
C PRO A 51 -11.85 10.03 -11.30
N ASP A 52 -13.02 9.40 -11.50
CA ASP A 52 -14.04 9.33 -10.44
C ASP A 52 -13.67 8.18 -9.49
N LEU A 53 -13.43 8.54 -8.22
CA LEU A 53 -12.98 7.61 -7.18
C LEU A 53 -14.14 7.05 -6.35
N LYS A 54 -15.38 7.50 -6.61
CA LYS A 54 -16.55 7.12 -5.82
C LYS A 54 -16.79 5.61 -5.90
N ASP A 55 -16.90 4.98 -4.74
CA ASP A 55 -17.20 3.54 -4.58
C ASP A 55 -16.18 2.61 -5.28
N LYS A 56 -14.93 3.08 -5.46
CA LYS A 56 -13.83 2.32 -6.07
C LYS A 56 -12.77 1.94 -5.05
N PHE A 57 -12.11 0.82 -5.32
CA PHE A 57 -10.78 0.58 -4.78
C PHE A 57 -9.80 1.52 -5.48
N ILE A 58 -8.81 2.01 -4.73
CA ILE A 58 -7.80 2.92 -5.27
C ILE A 58 -6.44 2.31 -5.00
N LEU A 59 -5.70 2.01 -6.06
CA LEU A 59 -4.31 1.60 -5.99
C LEU A 59 -3.45 2.81 -6.32
N ILE A 60 -2.64 3.25 -5.36
CA ILE A 60 -1.68 4.34 -5.56
C ILE A 60 -0.29 3.72 -5.67
N ASP A 61 0.40 4.01 -6.77
CA ASP A 61 1.79 3.65 -7.03
C ASP A 61 2.67 4.89 -6.98
N PHE A 62 3.63 4.91 -6.04
CA PHE A 62 4.66 5.94 -5.97
C PHE A 62 5.86 5.51 -6.80
N TRP A 63 6.16 6.26 -7.84
CA TRP A 63 7.16 5.90 -8.84
C TRP A 63 7.98 7.09 -9.34
N ALA A 64 9.01 6.83 -10.16
CA ALA A 64 9.77 7.84 -10.86
C ALA A 64 10.39 7.28 -12.15
N THR A 65 10.70 8.15 -13.12
CA THR A 65 11.27 7.75 -14.44
C THR A 65 12.63 7.10 -14.31
N TRP A 66 13.42 7.48 -13.32
CA TRP A 66 14.74 6.92 -13.03
C TRP A 66 14.69 5.60 -12.25
N CYS A 67 13.54 5.24 -11.69
CA CYS A 67 13.38 4.04 -10.84
C CYS A 67 13.19 2.79 -11.71
N GLY A 68 14.24 2.01 -11.87
CA GLY A 68 14.22 0.78 -12.67
C GLY A 68 13.16 -0.23 -12.23
N PRO A 69 13.08 -0.60 -10.92
CA PRO A 69 12.01 -1.49 -10.42
C PRO A 69 10.61 -0.93 -10.64
N CYS A 70 10.40 0.40 -10.49
CA CYS A 70 9.09 1.02 -10.75
C CYS A 70 8.67 0.83 -12.21
N ARG A 71 9.60 1.09 -13.14
CA ARG A 71 9.33 0.91 -14.57
C ARG A 71 9.00 -0.54 -14.94
N LYS A 72 9.58 -1.52 -14.24
CA LYS A 72 9.23 -2.93 -14.40
C LYS A 72 7.83 -3.26 -13.89
N ALA A 73 7.31 -2.50 -12.91
CA ALA A 73 5.96 -2.66 -12.36
C ALA A 73 4.87 -2.17 -13.33
N ILE A 74 5.14 -1.16 -14.15
CA ILE A 74 4.14 -0.49 -14.99
C ILE A 74 3.32 -1.47 -15.85
N PRO A 75 3.90 -2.44 -16.58
CA PRO A 75 3.11 -3.37 -17.37
C PRO A 75 2.09 -4.17 -16.54
N GLU A 76 2.47 -4.64 -15.36
CA GLU A 76 1.55 -5.38 -14.48
C GLU A 76 0.46 -4.47 -13.91
N LEU A 77 0.79 -3.24 -13.54
CA LEU A 77 -0.18 -2.24 -13.10
C LEU A 77 -1.17 -1.86 -14.22
N ASN A 78 -0.72 -1.82 -15.48
CA ASN A 78 -1.60 -1.67 -16.65
C ASN A 78 -2.60 -2.83 -16.73
N GLU A 79 -2.12 -4.07 -16.55
CA GLU A 79 -3.00 -5.24 -16.56
C GLU A 79 -4.01 -5.21 -15.39
N PHE A 80 -3.61 -4.81 -14.19
CA PHE A 80 -4.54 -4.64 -13.06
C PHE A 80 -5.61 -3.59 -13.38
N ALA A 81 -5.23 -2.45 -13.97
CA ALA A 81 -6.16 -1.40 -14.36
C ALA A 81 -7.20 -1.89 -15.40
N LYS A 82 -6.78 -2.74 -16.34
CA LYS A 82 -7.66 -3.36 -17.34
C LYS A 82 -8.56 -4.43 -16.75
N GLN A 83 -7.96 -5.38 -16.02
CA GLN A 83 -8.66 -6.55 -15.47
C GLN A 83 -9.73 -6.15 -14.46
N PHE A 84 -9.43 -5.20 -13.59
CA PHE A 84 -10.31 -4.79 -12.50
C PHE A 84 -11.00 -3.45 -12.75
N LYS A 85 -11.10 -2.97 -14.00
CA LYS A 85 -11.63 -1.65 -14.38
C LYS A 85 -12.99 -1.26 -13.79
N LYS A 86 -13.82 -2.25 -13.42
CA LYS A 86 -15.14 -1.99 -12.81
C LYS A 86 -15.03 -1.57 -11.35
N ASP A 87 -14.00 -2.02 -10.65
CA ASP A 87 -13.88 -1.93 -9.20
C ASP A 87 -12.64 -1.20 -8.73
N LEU A 88 -11.58 -1.14 -9.55
CA LEU A 88 -10.27 -0.60 -9.22
C LEU A 88 -9.90 0.59 -10.11
N ILE A 89 -9.39 1.63 -9.48
CA ILE A 89 -8.70 2.75 -10.11
C ILE A 89 -7.21 2.65 -9.74
N VAL A 90 -6.34 2.61 -10.73
CA VAL A 90 -4.88 2.65 -10.54
C VAL A 90 -4.39 4.07 -10.82
N ILE A 91 -3.55 4.62 -9.94
CA ILE A 91 -3.01 5.98 -10.02
C ILE A 91 -1.52 5.93 -9.75
N GLY A 92 -0.70 6.30 -10.74
CA GLY A 92 0.72 6.54 -10.55
C GLY A 92 0.97 7.98 -10.12
N ILE A 93 1.72 8.17 -9.03
CA ILE A 93 2.10 9.50 -8.55
C ILE A 93 3.63 9.63 -8.61
N SER A 94 4.11 10.59 -9.39
CA SER A 94 5.53 10.95 -9.44
C SER A 94 5.78 12.31 -8.80
N ASP A 95 6.91 12.44 -8.11
CA ASP A 95 7.39 13.73 -7.58
C ASP A 95 8.36 14.45 -8.55
N GLU A 96 8.44 13.98 -9.79
CA GLU A 96 9.21 14.64 -10.85
C GLU A 96 8.35 15.70 -11.58
N ALA A 97 9.02 16.62 -12.26
CA ALA A 97 8.35 17.59 -13.13
C ALA A 97 7.56 16.89 -14.26
N VAL A 98 6.42 17.46 -14.61
CA VAL A 98 5.52 16.96 -15.68
C VAL A 98 6.25 16.65 -16.97
N GLU A 99 7.14 17.57 -17.40
CA GLU A 99 7.90 17.47 -18.65
C GLU A 99 8.77 16.22 -18.66
N LYS A 100 9.39 15.91 -17.51
CA LYS A 100 10.26 14.74 -17.38
C LYS A 100 9.46 13.44 -17.47
N VAL A 101 8.31 13.38 -16.79
CA VAL A 101 7.42 12.23 -16.87
C VAL A 101 6.89 12.02 -18.29
N LYS A 102 6.47 13.10 -18.98
CA LYS A 102 5.98 13.05 -20.37
C LYS A 102 7.06 12.66 -21.41
N GLN A 103 8.35 12.87 -21.09
CA GLN A 103 9.46 12.44 -21.93
C GLN A 103 9.70 10.92 -21.90
N MET A 104 9.26 10.23 -20.84
CA MET A 104 9.37 8.79 -20.79
C MET A 104 8.42 8.14 -21.81
N LYS A 105 8.99 7.44 -22.80
CA LYS A 105 8.22 6.78 -23.85
C LYS A 105 7.89 5.33 -23.51
N GLU A 106 8.81 4.65 -22.83
CA GLU A 106 8.69 3.24 -22.46
C GLU A 106 9.11 3.02 -21.02
N PRO A 107 8.40 2.19 -20.26
CA PRO A 107 7.11 1.56 -20.61
C PRO A 107 5.96 2.59 -20.66
N VAL A 108 4.94 2.33 -21.48
CA VAL A 108 3.75 3.19 -21.55
C VAL A 108 2.90 2.99 -20.31
N ILE A 109 2.47 4.09 -19.69
CA ILE A 109 1.51 4.08 -18.59
C ILE A 109 0.09 4.21 -19.17
N GLU A 110 -0.76 3.19 -18.96
CA GLU A 110 -2.13 3.14 -19.45
C GLU A 110 -3.18 3.39 -18.35
N TYR A 111 -2.72 3.57 -17.11
CA TYR A 111 -3.55 3.94 -15.97
C TYR A 111 -3.45 5.44 -15.66
N TYR A 112 -4.20 5.93 -14.68
CA TYR A 112 -4.21 7.35 -14.33
C TYR A 112 -2.86 7.80 -13.78
N SER A 113 -2.42 8.99 -14.16
CA SER A 113 -1.12 9.51 -13.79
C SER A 113 -1.22 10.95 -13.28
N ALA A 114 -0.55 11.22 -12.17
CA ALA A 114 -0.54 12.51 -11.49
C ALA A 114 0.86 12.89 -11.02
N ILE A 115 1.04 14.17 -10.75
CA ILE A 115 2.27 14.80 -10.28
C ILE A 115 2.06 15.41 -8.90
N ASP A 116 3.04 15.20 -8.03
CA ASP A 116 3.13 15.81 -6.71
C ASP A 116 4.60 16.21 -6.44
N THR A 117 5.08 17.29 -7.09
CA THR A 117 6.49 17.73 -7.02
C THR A 117 6.93 18.08 -5.60
N LYS A 118 5.97 18.43 -4.72
CA LYS A 118 6.23 18.68 -3.30
C LYS A 118 6.35 17.41 -2.48
N ALA A 119 6.08 16.26 -3.11
CA ALA A 119 6.07 14.95 -2.46
C ALA A 119 5.15 14.91 -1.22
N THR A 120 4.00 15.60 -1.28
CA THR A 120 3.06 15.74 -0.17
C THR A 120 2.55 14.38 0.27
N MET A 121 2.12 13.55 -0.68
CA MET A 121 1.63 12.21 -0.40
C MET A 121 2.73 11.30 0.15
N LYS A 122 3.94 11.31 -0.45
CA LYS A 122 5.09 10.55 0.06
C LYS A 122 5.44 10.94 1.49
N LYS A 123 5.49 12.24 1.79
CA LYS A 123 5.78 12.75 3.14
C LYS A 123 4.71 12.33 4.15
N THR A 124 3.44 12.46 3.80
CA THR A 124 2.32 12.09 4.67
C THR A 124 2.34 10.59 5.01
N LEU A 125 2.66 9.74 4.05
CA LEU A 125 2.77 8.29 4.22
C LEU A 125 4.16 7.85 4.74
N GLY A 126 5.14 8.78 4.86
CA GLY A 126 6.50 8.46 5.26
C GLY A 126 7.23 7.56 4.26
N VAL A 127 6.90 7.66 2.96
CA VAL A 127 7.52 6.85 1.90
C VAL A 127 8.96 7.31 1.66
N THR A 128 9.92 6.45 1.96
CA THR A 128 11.37 6.69 1.79
C THR A 128 11.99 5.84 0.68
N GLY A 129 11.26 4.85 0.16
CA GLY A 129 11.72 3.98 -0.94
C GLY A 129 10.60 3.70 -1.93
N ILE A 130 10.96 3.60 -3.22
CA ILE A 130 10.04 3.30 -4.33
C ILE A 130 10.54 2.10 -5.15
N PRO A 131 9.62 1.33 -5.79
CA PRO A 131 8.17 1.52 -5.84
C PRO A 131 7.53 1.29 -4.47
N HIS A 132 6.54 2.07 -4.12
CA HIS A 132 5.70 1.83 -2.96
C HIS A 132 4.24 1.92 -3.39
N VAL A 133 3.46 0.91 -3.03
CA VAL A 133 2.06 0.81 -3.43
C VAL A 133 1.18 0.75 -2.19
N ILE A 134 0.03 1.40 -2.24
CA ILE A 134 -1.06 1.20 -1.28
C ILE A 134 -2.35 0.87 -2.03
N LEU A 135 -3.13 -0.08 -1.51
CA LEU A 135 -4.46 -0.40 -2.01
C LEU A 135 -5.51 -0.03 -0.96
N ILE A 136 -6.41 0.85 -1.34
CA ILE A 136 -7.43 1.46 -0.47
C ILE A 136 -8.80 0.92 -0.88
N ASP A 137 -9.63 0.51 0.08
CA ASP A 137 -11.00 0.04 -0.19
C ASP A 137 -11.98 1.22 -0.37
N PRO A 138 -13.24 1.00 -0.84
CA PRO A 138 -14.24 2.05 -1.02
C PRO A 138 -14.60 2.82 0.25
N LYS A 139 -14.31 2.28 1.43
CA LYS A 139 -14.49 2.97 2.72
C LYS A 139 -13.29 3.84 3.08
N GLY A 140 -12.26 3.84 2.24
CA GLY A 140 -11.02 4.60 2.41
C GLY A 140 -10.04 3.98 3.40
N ILE A 141 -10.09 2.66 3.60
CA ILE A 141 -9.18 1.94 4.49
C ILE A 141 -8.10 1.25 3.65
N VAL A 142 -6.83 1.39 4.04
CA VAL A 142 -5.71 0.70 3.38
C VAL A 142 -5.81 -0.81 3.66
N ARG A 143 -5.83 -1.62 2.60
CA ARG A 143 -5.95 -3.07 2.67
C ARG A 143 -4.71 -3.82 2.23
N TRP A 144 -3.83 -3.16 1.51
CA TRP A 144 -2.51 -3.66 1.16
C TRP A 144 -1.55 -2.48 1.04
N GLU A 145 -0.29 -2.70 1.40
CA GLU A 145 0.77 -1.69 1.30
C GLU A 145 2.13 -2.37 1.17
N GLY A 146 3.05 -1.74 0.45
CA GLY A 146 4.43 -2.21 0.40
C GLY A 146 5.06 -2.12 -0.99
N PHE A 147 6.14 -2.87 -1.12
CA PHE A 147 6.86 -3.05 -2.37
C PHE A 147 6.17 -4.17 -3.19
N PRO A 148 5.64 -3.90 -4.40
CA PRO A 148 4.73 -4.83 -5.08
C PRO A 148 5.37 -6.18 -5.46
N PHE A 149 6.70 -6.26 -5.54
CA PHE A 149 7.44 -7.47 -5.92
C PHE A 149 8.24 -8.09 -4.78
N LEU A 150 7.96 -7.74 -3.54
CA LEU A 150 8.68 -8.30 -2.41
C LEU A 150 8.27 -9.76 -2.20
N GLY A 151 9.23 -10.69 -2.32
CA GLY A 151 9.01 -12.13 -2.19
C GLY A 151 8.25 -12.49 -0.90
N GLY A 152 7.14 -13.23 -1.06
CA GLY A 152 6.22 -13.59 0.03
C GLY A 152 5.26 -12.48 0.45
N HIS A 153 5.27 -11.33 -0.25
CA HIS A 153 4.32 -10.23 -0.05
C HIS A 153 4.01 -9.52 -1.37
N GLU A 154 3.96 -10.27 -2.46
CA GLU A 154 3.69 -9.72 -3.78
C GLU A 154 2.24 -9.22 -3.90
N LEU A 155 2.06 -8.11 -4.62
CA LEU A 155 0.74 -7.64 -5.04
C LEU A 155 0.37 -8.30 -6.36
N THR A 156 -0.34 -9.42 -6.29
CA THR A 156 -0.79 -10.16 -7.48
C THR A 156 -2.25 -9.88 -7.82
N ALA A 157 -2.67 -10.26 -9.01
CA ALA A 157 -4.08 -10.19 -9.42
C ALA A 157 -5.00 -10.97 -8.46
N ASP A 158 -4.55 -12.12 -7.93
CA ASP A 158 -5.34 -12.92 -6.97
C ASP A 158 -5.47 -12.21 -5.63
N VAL A 159 -4.41 -11.53 -5.16
CA VAL A 159 -4.47 -10.68 -3.95
C VAL A 159 -5.48 -9.56 -4.12
N ILE A 160 -5.41 -8.83 -5.25
CA ILE A 160 -6.36 -7.74 -5.56
C ILE A 160 -7.79 -8.27 -5.63
N LYS A 161 -8.01 -9.38 -6.35
CA LYS A 161 -9.33 -10.02 -6.45
C LYS A 161 -9.89 -10.40 -5.09
N GLY A 162 -9.10 -11.06 -4.25
CA GLY A 162 -9.52 -11.45 -2.91
C GLY A 162 -9.88 -10.25 -2.03
N LEU A 163 -9.13 -9.14 -2.12
CA LEU A 163 -9.43 -7.91 -1.40
C LEU A 163 -10.72 -7.25 -1.91
N ILE A 164 -10.93 -7.21 -3.23
CA ILE A 164 -12.16 -6.70 -3.83
C ILE A 164 -13.37 -7.53 -3.35
N GLU A 165 -13.32 -8.84 -3.46
CA GLU A 165 -14.40 -9.74 -3.01
C GLU A 165 -14.73 -9.54 -1.52
N LYS A 166 -13.71 -9.36 -0.69
CA LYS A 166 -13.86 -9.20 0.76
C LYS A 166 -14.42 -7.84 1.18
N TYR A 167 -14.06 -6.75 0.49
CA TYR A 167 -14.30 -5.38 0.98
C TYR A 167 -15.17 -4.52 0.06
N LYS A 168 -15.70 -5.05 -1.04
CA LYS A 168 -16.55 -4.34 -2.02
C LYS A 168 -17.92 -3.92 -1.47
N LYS A 169 -18.29 -4.31 -0.27
CA LYS A 169 -19.62 -4.05 0.33
C LYS A 169 -19.73 -2.64 0.89
#